data_706c26fbce0aa91af07b6a9cde1f5daa
#
_entry.id   706c26fbce0aa91af07b6a9cde1f5daa
#
_cell.length_a   1.000
_cell.length_b   1.000
_cell.length_c   1.000
_cell.angle_alpha   90.00
_cell.angle_beta   90.00
_cell.angle_gamma   90.00
#
_symmetry.space_group_name_H-M   'P 1'
#
loop_
_entity.id
_entity.type
_entity.pdbx_description
1 polymer ?
#
loop_
_entity_poly.entity_id
_entity_poly.type
_entity_poly.pdbx_seq_one_letter_code
_entity_poly.pdbx_strand_id
1 'polypeptide(L)'
;MAKNTKPAIRFKGFTDAWEQRKVGELIEDYIEKTIVQNQYPVLTSSQQQGIVFQEEYFADRQVTTNDNIGYYVLPYGYFTYRSRSDTDIFVFNRNTLINKGIISYYYPVFYPKKCNSNFLLRRLNYGIRKQLSMAAEGTGQKVLAHNKFKNMVVDVPKLNEQERIGSLFSNLDNHITLHQRKYDSLVNVKKAMLEKMFPKNGETVPEIRFKGFTDAWEQRKLGEIATEVNRNDPESIAPIMMITANNGFIEQSERYAFNNAGESLKKYILLERGELAYNHGASKLRPYGSCFALTNTENARIPFVYHCFSVGENDSEFISIELNGSEIERQLRRIVSSGARMDGLLNISYEEYSTVELNLPSIEEQQAISGFFHILDHLITLHQRKLEKLKNIKKSCLEKMFV
;
A
#
# COMPACT_ATOMS: atom_id res chain seq x y z
N MET A 1 35.58 19.36 -15.03
CA MET A 1 34.64 18.71 -15.96
C MET A 1 33.42 19.60 -16.11
N ALA A 2 33.04 19.99 -17.33
CA ALA A 2 31.83 20.76 -17.58
C ALA A 2 30.62 19.98 -17.08
N LYS A 3 29.80 20.60 -16.22
CA LYS A 3 28.59 19.98 -15.67
C LYS A 3 27.63 19.72 -16.84
N ASN A 4 27.18 18.48 -16.98
CA ASN A 4 26.22 18.14 -18.02
C ASN A 4 24.85 18.81 -17.68
N THR A 5 24.47 19.82 -18.46
CA THR A 5 23.23 20.59 -18.27
C THR A 5 22.07 20.04 -19.11
N LYS A 6 22.20 18.81 -19.61
CA LYS A 6 21.15 18.12 -20.38
C LYS A 6 20.67 16.88 -19.62
N PRO A 7 19.36 16.76 -19.36
CA PRO A 7 18.80 15.54 -18.79
C PRO A 7 18.99 14.32 -19.69
N ALA A 8 19.05 13.13 -19.08
CA ALA A 8 19.17 11.87 -19.81
C ALA A 8 17.88 11.53 -20.61
N ILE A 9 16.74 11.96 -20.14
CA ILE A 9 15.43 11.81 -20.82
C ILE A 9 14.77 13.18 -20.94
N ARG A 10 14.30 13.50 -22.14
CA ARG A 10 13.57 14.74 -22.48
C ARG A 10 12.41 14.46 -23.42
N PHE A 11 11.46 15.37 -23.46
CA PHE A 11 10.44 15.36 -24.50
C PHE A 11 11.05 15.63 -25.87
N LYS A 12 10.52 14.97 -26.89
CA LYS A 12 10.93 15.20 -28.28
C LYS A 12 10.76 16.68 -28.67
N GLY A 13 11.79 17.24 -29.29
CA GLY A 13 11.81 18.65 -29.74
C GLY A 13 12.53 19.63 -28.79
N PHE A 14 12.93 19.19 -27.59
CA PHE A 14 13.70 20.02 -26.66
C PHE A 14 15.17 19.60 -26.68
N THR A 15 16.03 20.43 -27.24
CA THR A 15 17.47 20.14 -27.44
C THR A 15 18.40 21.13 -26.73
N ASP A 16 17.90 22.34 -26.39
CA ASP A 16 18.68 23.38 -25.76
C ASP A 16 19.20 22.96 -24.39
N ALA A 17 20.39 23.41 -24.00
CA ALA A 17 20.90 23.24 -22.64
C ALA A 17 20.00 23.98 -21.64
N TRP A 18 19.86 23.43 -20.44
CA TRP A 18 19.18 24.14 -19.35
C TRP A 18 20.05 25.29 -18.84
N GLU A 19 19.40 26.38 -18.47
CA GLU A 19 20.07 27.57 -17.93
C GLU A 19 20.25 27.44 -16.41
N GLN A 20 21.41 27.86 -15.93
CA GLN A 20 21.65 27.98 -14.49
C GLN A 20 21.08 29.29 -13.98
N ARG A 21 20.17 29.20 -13.02
CA ARG A 21 19.49 30.35 -12.42
C ARG A 21 19.52 30.23 -10.90
N LYS A 22 19.64 31.36 -10.22
CA LYS A 22 19.43 31.38 -8.77
C LYS A 22 17.96 31.15 -8.46
N VAL A 23 17.66 30.42 -7.38
CA VAL A 23 16.27 30.20 -6.93
C VAL A 23 15.55 31.55 -6.72
N GLY A 24 16.20 32.54 -6.14
CA GLY A 24 15.63 33.87 -5.94
C GLY A 24 15.22 34.64 -7.20
N GLU A 25 15.68 34.20 -8.40
CA GLU A 25 15.24 34.76 -9.67
C GLU A 25 13.93 34.09 -10.16
N LEU A 26 13.61 32.90 -9.63
CA LEU A 26 12.47 32.08 -10.02
C LEU A 26 11.27 32.21 -9.07
N ILE A 27 11.47 32.85 -7.92
CA ILE A 27 10.47 33.01 -6.88
C ILE A 27 10.33 34.45 -6.42
N GLU A 28 9.21 34.77 -5.81
CA GLU A 28 8.94 36.02 -5.14
C GLU A 28 8.40 35.76 -3.74
N ASP A 29 8.95 36.47 -2.74
CA ASP A 29 8.54 36.30 -1.35
C ASP A 29 7.16 36.91 -1.11
N TYR A 30 6.36 36.28 -0.27
CA TYR A 30 5.06 36.78 0.13
C TYR A 30 5.03 36.92 1.65
N ILE A 31 4.85 38.15 2.13
CA ILE A 31 5.06 38.55 3.53
C ILE A 31 3.80 39.03 4.24
N GLU A 32 2.59 38.80 3.68
CA GLU A 32 1.33 39.10 4.36
C GLU A 32 1.27 38.36 5.68
N LYS A 33 0.96 39.08 6.78
CA LYS A 33 0.84 38.53 8.11
C LYS A 33 -0.55 38.73 8.67
N THR A 34 -0.96 37.83 9.55
CA THR A 34 -2.20 37.98 10.31
C THR A 34 -2.11 39.16 11.26
N ILE A 35 -3.21 39.88 11.37
CA ILE A 35 -3.40 41.00 12.30
C ILE A 35 -4.45 40.73 13.37
N VAL A 36 -5.20 39.63 13.19
CA VAL A 36 -6.24 39.18 14.11
C VAL A 36 -6.01 37.70 14.43
N GLN A 37 -6.29 37.33 15.69
CA GLN A 37 -6.23 35.93 16.14
C GLN A 37 -7.19 35.06 15.35
N ASN A 38 -6.71 33.89 14.90
CA ASN A 38 -7.49 32.91 14.12
C ASN A 38 -8.08 33.49 12.83
N GLN A 39 -7.40 34.40 12.18
CA GLN A 39 -7.87 35.05 10.95
C GLN A 39 -8.17 34.04 9.82
N TYR A 40 -7.41 32.97 9.74
CA TYR A 40 -7.60 31.85 8.82
C TYR A 40 -7.24 30.54 9.54
N PRO A 41 -7.66 29.35 8.99
CA PRO A 41 -7.27 28.05 9.52
C PRO A 41 -5.75 27.89 9.60
N VAL A 42 -5.29 27.28 10.69
CA VAL A 42 -3.85 27.05 10.91
C VAL A 42 -3.36 25.83 10.13
N LEU A 43 -2.33 26.02 9.34
CA LEU A 43 -1.72 24.98 8.52
C LEU A 43 -0.34 24.59 9.05
N THR A 44 0.10 23.40 8.68
CA THR A 44 1.49 22.98 8.83
C THR A 44 2.00 22.34 7.53
N SER A 45 3.34 22.40 7.33
CA SER A 45 4.01 21.79 6.19
C SER A 45 4.66 20.48 6.64
N SER A 46 4.04 19.36 6.31
CA SER A 46 4.53 18.02 6.60
C SER A 46 5.53 17.55 5.55
N GLN A 47 6.55 16.79 5.95
CA GLN A 47 7.47 16.15 5.01
C GLN A 47 6.81 15.05 4.15
N GLN A 48 5.74 14.41 4.67
CA GLN A 48 5.11 13.27 4.02
C GLN A 48 3.73 13.60 3.41
N GLN A 49 2.95 14.46 4.07
CA GLN A 49 1.55 14.73 3.72
C GLN A 49 1.34 16.07 2.99
N GLY A 50 2.40 16.86 2.81
CA GLY A 50 2.27 18.19 2.22
C GLY A 50 1.72 19.23 3.17
N ILE A 51 0.86 20.13 2.67
CA ILE A 51 0.13 21.09 3.52
C ILE A 51 -1.11 20.41 4.07
N VAL A 52 -1.24 20.45 5.41
CA VAL A 52 -2.35 19.86 6.16
C VAL A 52 -2.84 20.83 7.25
N PHE A 53 -4.05 20.64 7.75
CA PHE A 53 -4.52 21.35 8.93
C PHE A 53 -3.68 20.93 10.14
N GLN A 54 -3.27 21.90 10.94
CA GLN A 54 -2.41 21.63 12.09
C GLN A 54 -3.12 20.78 13.14
N GLU A 55 -4.40 21.03 13.40
CA GLU A 55 -5.22 20.28 14.34
C GLU A 55 -5.37 18.80 13.96
N GLU A 56 -5.50 18.47 12.67
CA GLU A 56 -5.57 17.09 12.18
C GLU A 56 -4.23 16.37 12.28
N TYR A 57 -3.13 17.11 12.03
CA TYR A 57 -1.78 16.56 12.03
C TYR A 57 -1.25 16.24 13.44
N PHE A 58 -1.65 17.03 14.42
CA PHE A 58 -1.23 16.90 15.81
C PHE A 58 -2.42 16.56 16.73
N ALA A 59 -3.30 15.64 16.31
CA ALA A 59 -4.57 15.30 16.95
C ALA A 59 -4.51 15.15 18.50
N ASP A 60 -3.34 14.82 19.05
CA ASP A 60 -3.08 14.68 20.48
C ASP A 60 -2.20 15.79 21.09
N ARG A 61 -1.82 16.80 20.30
CA ARG A 61 -0.95 17.90 20.77
C ARG A 61 -1.39 19.21 20.15
N GLN A 62 -1.89 20.11 20.98
CA GLN A 62 -2.06 21.50 20.60
C GLN A 62 -0.67 22.18 20.52
N VAL A 63 -0.12 22.27 19.29
CA VAL A 63 1.22 22.83 19.02
C VAL A 63 1.14 24.33 18.72
N THR A 64 -0.04 24.88 18.51
CA THR A 64 -0.28 26.30 18.37
C THR A 64 -0.08 26.99 19.71
N THR A 65 0.79 27.99 19.74
CA THR A 65 0.72 29.02 20.76
C THR A 65 -0.68 29.63 20.72
N ASN A 66 -1.24 30.00 21.87
CA ASN A 66 -2.54 30.66 21.98
C ASN A 66 -2.60 32.00 21.20
N ASP A 67 -1.50 32.41 20.60
CA ASP A 67 -1.34 33.61 19.78
C ASP A 67 -0.78 33.24 18.41
N ASN A 68 -1.57 33.48 17.36
CA ASN A 68 -1.16 33.31 15.95
C ASN A 68 -1.22 34.64 15.16
N ILE A 69 -1.26 35.76 15.86
CA ILE A 69 -1.02 37.09 15.26
C ILE A 69 0.43 37.17 14.79
N GLY A 70 0.63 37.70 13.60
CA GLY A 70 1.95 37.76 12.96
C GLY A 70 2.37 36.51 12.22
N TYR A 71 1.54 35.45 12.17
CA TYR A 71 1.75 34.29 11.28
C TYR A 71 1.69 34.73 9.82
N TYR A 72 2.39 34.01 8.95
CA TYR A 72 2.30 34.26 7.51
C TYR A 72 0.98 33.72 6.96
N VAL A 73 0.36 34.49 6.07
CA VAL A 73 -0.75 34.03 5.25
C VAL A 73 -0.19 33.18 4.11
N LEU A 74 -0.75 32.00 3.92
CA LEU A 74 -0.40 31.04 2.86
C LEU A 74 -1.58 30.88 1.88
N PRO A 75 -1.62 31.68 0.79
CA PRO A 75 -2.68 31.56 -0.22
C PRO A 75 -2.62 30.25 -1.01
N TYR A 76 -3.73 29.89 -1.67
CA TYR A 76 -3.75 28.78 -2.61
C TYR A 76 -2.71 28.94 -3.73
N GLY A 77 -1.99 27.87 -4.04
CA GLY A 77 -0.93 27.88 -5.06
C GLY A 77 0.43 28.38 -4.57
N TYR A 78 0.53 28.97 -3.37
CA TYR A 78 1.76 29.47 -2.81
C TYR A 78 2.56 28.36 -2.11
N PHE A 79 3.86 28.55 -2.05
CA PHE A 79 4.83 27.59 -1.55
C PHE A 79 5.28 27.96 -0.15
N THR A 80 5.65 26.94 0.61
CA THR A 80 6.36 27.10 1.87
C THR A 80 7.21 25.87 2.16
N TYR A 81 8.11 26.00 3.13
CA TYR A 81 8.87 24.89 3.69
C TYR A 81 9.19 25.16 5.15
N ARG A 82 9.34 24.12 5.96
CA ARG A 82 9.83 24.26 7.32
C ARG A 82 11.31 24.61 7.28
N SER A 83 11.70 25.80 7.75
CA SER A 83 13.09 26.26 7.72
C SER A 83 13.99 25.55 8.74
N ARG A 84 13.40 24.75 9.64
CA ARG A 84 14.11 23.97 10.67
C ARG A 84 13.88 22.48 10.45
N SER A 85 14.94 21.68 10.52
CA SER A 85 14.87 20.23 10.32
C SER A 85 15.76 19.50 11.31
N ASP A 86 15.26 18.42 11.86
CA ASP A 86 16.02 17.52 12.74
C ASP A 86 16.77 16.44 11.96
N THR A 87 16.54 16.34 10.62
CA THR A 87 17.03 15.25 9.75
C THR A 87 17.78 15.74 8.49
N ASP A 88 18.18 17.00 8.41
CA ASP A 88 18.79 17.62 7.20
C ASP A 88 17.89 17.57 5.93
N ILE A 89 16.60 17.21 6.07
CA ILE A 89 15.66 17.11 4.97
C ILE A 89 14.75 18.33 4.99
N PHE A 90 14.77 19.09 3.89
CA PHE A 90 13.87 20.22 3.66
C PHE A 90 12.92 19.87 2.51
N VAL A 91 11.62 19.90 2.79
CA VAL A 91 10.57 19.61 1.80
C VAL A 91 9.78 20.87 1.53
N PHE A 92 9.68 21.21 0.25
CA PHE A 92 8.89 22.33 -0.24
C PHE A 92 7.49 21.85 -0.57
N ASN A 93 6.51 22.49 0.02
CA ASN A 93 5.11 22.18 -0.19
C ASN A 93 4.37 23.38 -0.78
N ARG A 94 3.29 23.10 -1.51
CA ARG A 94 2.42 24.11 -2.09
C ARG A 94 1.03 23.96 -1.50
N ASN A 95 0.41 25.08 -1.08
CA ASN A 95 -0.97 25.03 -0.62
C ASN A 95 -1.90 24.70 -1.80
N THR A 96 -2.49 23.53 -1.76
CA THR A 96 -3.56 23.08 -2.67
C THR A 96 -4.79 22.66 -1.89
N LEU A 97 -4.85 22.99 -0.59
CA LEU A 97 -5.88 22.53 0.33
C LEU A 97 -7.04 23.53 0.44
N ILE A 98 -6.72 24.81 0.71
CA ILE A 98 -7.71 25.89 0.93
C ILE A 98 -7.26 27.21 0.29
N ASN A 99 -8.19 28.14 0.10
CA ASN A 99 -7.90 29.44 -0.53
C ASN A 99 -6.85 30.25 0.23
N LYS A 100 -7.01 30.37 1.57
CA LYS A 100 -6.06 31.02 2.47
C LYS A 100 -5.99 30.25 3.79
N GLY A 101 -4.78 29.97 4.26
CA GLY A 101 -4.50 29.51 5.61
C GLY A 101 -3.40 30.32 6.22
N ILE A 102 -3.08 30.08 7.49
CA ILE A 102 -1.94 30.70 8.17
C ILE A 102 -0.91 29.67 8.57
N ILE A 103 0.34 30.06 8.55
CA ILE A 103 1.45 29.19 8.92
C ILE A 103 2.46 29.97 9.76
N SER A 104 3.10 29.30 10.71
CA SER A 104 4.07 29.90 11.62
C SER A 104 5.16 30.68 10.88
N TYR A 105 5.64 31.73 11.45
CA TYR A 105 6.72 32.57 10.93
C TYR A 105 8.05 31.85 10.66
N TYR A 106 8.20 30.61 11.11
CA TYR A 106 9.32 29.74 10.73
C TYR A 106 9.22 29.14 9.32
N TYR A 107 8.10 29.39 8.63
CA TYR A 107 7.81 28.86 7.30
C TYR A 107 7.75 30.02 6.29
N PRO A 108 8.86 30.32 5.58
CA PRO A 108 8.83 31.33 4.53
C PRO A 108 7.78 31.04 3.47
N VAL A 109 7.01 32.03 3.06
CA VAL A 109 5.99 31.90 2.02
C VAL A 109 6.47 32.62 0.76
N PHE A 110 6.33 31.96 -0.39
CA PHE A 110 6.75 32.49 -1.68
C PHE A 110 5.92 31.89 -2.82
N TYR A 111 6.00 32.48 -4.00
CA TYR A 111 5.33 31.97 -5.20
C TYR A 111 6.26 32.01 -6.41
N PRO A 112 6.02 31.21 -7.47
CA PRO A 112 6.88 31.18 -8.65
C PRO A 112 6.75 32.47 -9.47
N LYS A 113 7.90 33.01 -9.93
CA LYS A 113 8.03 34.16 -10.80
C LYS A 113 8.68 33.72 -12.10
N LYS A 114 7.95 33.87 -13.24
CA LYS A 114 8.45 33.46 -14.56
C LYS A 114 8.90 31.98 -14.62
N CYS A 115 8.28 31.13 -13.80
CA CYS A 115 8.56 29.70 -13.69
C CYS A 115 7.26 28.92 -13.54
N ASN A 116 7.16 27.74 -14.17
CA ASN A 116 5.98 26.88 -14.00
C ASN A 116 5.92 26.31 -12.58
N SER A 117 4.80 26.47 -11.91
CA SER A 117 4.61 26.08 -10.50
C SER A 117 4.81 24.57 -10.25
N ASN A 118 4.30 23.72 -11.14
CA ASN A 118 4.44 22.26 -11.01
C ASN A 118 5.87 21.81 -11.24
N PHE A 119 6.58 22.39 -12.21
CA PHE A 119 7.99 22.16 -12.46
C PHE A 119 8.83 22.61 -11.25
N LEU A 120 8.61 23.83 -10.74
CA LEU A 120 9.35 24.38 -9.61
C LEU A 120 9.20 23.47 -8.37
N LEU A 121 8.00 23.01 -8.06
CA LEU A 121 7.78 22.08 -6.93
C LEU A 121 8.66 20.84 -7.04
N ARG A 122 8.78 20.27 -8.25
CA ARG A 122 9.64 19.09 -8.47
C ARG A 122 11.11 19.43 -8.38
N ARG A 123 11.52 20.55 -9.00
CA ARG A 123 12.93 20.98 -9.00
C ARG A 123 13.45 21.26 -7.60
N LEU A 124 12.67 21.90 -6.75
CA LEU A 124 13.04 22.20 -5.37
C LEU A 124 13.13 20.95 -4.49
N ASN A 125 12.29 19.95 -4.71
CA ASN A 125 12.31 18.71 -3.95
C ASN A 125 13.24 17.64 -4.54
N TYR A 126 13.77 17.87 -5.77
CA TYR A 126 14.67 16.95 -6.42
C TYR A 126 15.86 17.66 -7.05
N GLY A 127 17.06 17.13 -6.78
CA GLY A 127 18.30 17.60 -7.38
C GLY A 127 19.05 18.69 -6.60
N ILE A 128 18.42 19.36 -5.62
CA ILE A 128 19.11 20.36 -4.78
C ILE A 128 19.33 19.93 -3.33
N ARG A 129 18.96 18.69 -2.98
CA ARG A 129 19.01 18.19 -1.60
C ARG A 129 20.41 18.36 -0.96
N LYS A 130 21.47 18.07 -1.72
CA LYS A 130 22.85 18.25 -1.26
C LYS A 130 23.17 19.71 -0.96
N GLN A 131 22.71 20.64 -1.82
CA GLN A 131 22.90 22.08 -1.59
C GLN A 131 22.14 22.55 -0.34
N LEU A 132 20.90 22.05 -0.13
CA LEU A 132 20.09 22.35 1.05
C LEU A 132 20.78 21.90 2.35
N SER A 133 21.26 20.66 2.40
CA SER A 133 21.96 20.11 3.55
C SER A 133 23.27 20.88 3.86
N MET A 134 24.04 21.22 2.83
CA MET A 134 25.29 22.00 3.00
C MET A 134 25.05 23.43 3.43
N ALA A 135 23.94 24.06 3.04
CA ALA A 135 23.63 25.45 3.38
C ALA A 135 22.96 25.61 4.75
N ALA A 136 22.40 24.51 5.29
CA ALA A 136 21.77 24.51 6.60
C ALA A 136 22.81 24.46 7.73
N GLU A 137 22.60 25.28 8.77
CA GLU A 137 23.49 25.44 9.91
C GLU A 137 22.85 24.93 11.20
N GLY A 138 23.67 24.53 12.16
CA GLY A 138 23.26 24.03 13.48
C GLY A 138 23.74 22.61 13.76
N THR A 139 23.93 22.27 15.04
CA THR A 139 24.42 20.96 15.49
C THR A 139 23.28 19.99 15.86
N GLY A 140 22.27 20.46 16.55
CA GLY A 140 21.11 19.63 16.92
C GLY A 140 19.96 19.76 15.92
N GLN A 141 19.51 20.97 15.68
CA GLN A 141 18.49 21.30 14.67
C GLN A 141 19.11 22.10 13.55
N LYS A 142 18.98 21.63 12.33
CA LYS A 142 19.48 22.33 11.14
C LYS A 142 18.51 23.43 10.73
N VAL A 143 19.05 24.64 10.49
CA VAL A 143 18.29 25.82 10.07
C VAL A 143 18.74 26.24 8.66
N LEU A 144 17.80 26.27 7.74
CA LEU A 144 18.02 26.80 6.39
C LEU A 144 17.57 28.26 6.32
N ALA A 145 18.50 29.18 6.34
CA ALA A 145 18.20 30.59 6.15
C ALA A 145 17.62 30.84 4.74
N HIS A 146 16.51 31.59 4.66
CA HIS A 146 15.82 31.83 3.39
C HIS A 146 16.68 32.51 2.33
N ASN A 147 17.56 33.42 2.73
CA ASN A 147 18.52 34.03 1.82
C ASN A 147 19.53 33.04 1.24
N LYS A 148 19.98 32.04 2.02
CA LYS A 148 20.86 30.99 1.53
C LYS A 148 20.14 30.11 0.52
N PHE A 149 18.85 29.75 0.77
CA PHE A 149 18.01 29.06 -0.18
C PHE A 149 17.86 29.84 -1.49
N LYS A 150 17.56 31.14 -1.44
CA LYS A 150 17.45 32.01 -2.65
C LYS A 150 18.73 32.10 -3.48
N ASN A 151 19.90 31.96 -2.86
CA ASN A 151 21.17 31.96 -3.56
C ASN A 151 21.58 30.62 -4.19
N MET A 152 20.84 29.55 -3.93
CA MET A 152 21.09 28.24 -4.58
C MET A 152 20.88 28.31 -6.08
N VAL A 153 21.73 27.60 -6.81
CA VAL A 153 21.67 27.54 -8.27
C VAL A 153 20.96 26.25 -8.71
N VAL A 154 20.03 26.41 -9.60
CA VAL A 154 19.27 25.31 -10.21
C VAL A 154 19.31 25.40 -11.74
N ASP A 155 19.38 24.27 -12.40
CA ASP A 155 19.26 24.21 -13.85
C ASP A 155 17.78 24.17 -14.23
N VAL A 156 17.37 25.06 -15.14
CA VAL A 156 15.97 25.22 -15.58
C VAL A 156 15.87 25.30 -17.09
N PRO A 157 14.91 24.61 -17.73
CA PRO A 157 14.64 24.73 -19.14
C PRO A 157 13.79 25.97 -19.45
N LYS A 158 13.55 26.23 -20.73
CA LYS A 158 12.56 27.22 -21.18
C LYS A 158 11.15 26.90 -20.66
N LEU A 159 10.32 27.91 -20.52
CA LEU A 159 8.99 27.80 -19.88
C LEU A 159 8.10 26.71 -20.48
N ASN A 160 8.07 26.58 -21.81
CA ASN A 160 7.27 25.55 -22.49
C ASN A 160 7.71 24.10 -22.14
N GLU A 161 9.00 23.87 -21.89
CA GLU A 161 9.48 22.58 -21.42
C GLU A 161 9.15 22.36 -19.92
N GLN A 162 9.25 23.42 -19.11
CA GLN A 162 8.81 23.38 -17.71
C GLN A 162 7.34 22.98 -17.60
N GLU A 163 6.48 23.51 -18.44
CA GLU A 163 5.05 23.18 -18.51
C GLU A 163 4.83 21.70 -18.85
N ARG A 164 5.57 21.17 -19.83
CA ARG A 164 5.48 19.75 -20.20
C ARG A 164 5.92 18.84 -19.05
N ILE A 165 7.06 19.15 -18.42
CA ILE A 165 7.58 18.40 -17.29
C ILE A 165 6.61 18.51 -16.10
N GLY A 166 6.17 19.71 -15.76
CA GLY A 166 5.23 19.95 -14.68
C GLY A 166 3.91 19.19 -14.84
N SER A 167 3.36 19.18 -16.06
CA SER A 167 2.13 18.46 -16.40
C SER A 167 2.32 16.95 -16.30
N LEU A 168 3.44 16.39 -16.77
CA LEU A 168 3.73 14.96 -16.65
C LEU A 168 3.68 14.51 -15.19
N PHE A 169 4.41 15.20 -14.31
CA PHE A 169 4.46 14.82 -12.89
C PHE A 169 3.12 15.05 -12.19
N SER A 170 2.38 16.11 -12.54
CA SER A 170 1.05 16.34 -12.00
C SER A 170 0.08 15.21 -12.38
N ASN A 171 0.11 14.77 -13.63
CA ASN A 171 -0.70 13.65 -14.09
C ASN A 171 -0.32 12.34 -13.42
N LEU A 172 0.99 12.07 -13.27
CA LEU A 172 1.46 10.88 -12.53
C LEU A 172 0.96 10.87 -11.08
N ASP A 173 1.05 12.03 -10.39
CA ASP A 173 0.56 12.12 -9.01
C ASP A 173 -0.96 11.92 -8.91
N ASN A 174 -1.72 12.50 -9.84
CA ASN A 174 -3.16 12.34 -9.87
C ASN A 174 -3.55 10.86 -10.10
N HIS A 175 -2.88 10.17 -11.01
CA HIS A 175 -3.12 8.75 -11.25
C HIS A 175 -2.73 7.89 -10.05
N ILE A 176 -1.57 8.17 -9.42
CA ILE A 176 -1.15 7.46 -8.21
C ILE A 176 -2.20 7.64 -7.10
N THR A 177 -2.64 8.86 -6.86
CA THR A 177 -3.67 9.16 -5.84
C THR A 177 -5.00 8.46 -6.15
N LEU A 178 -5.45 8.48 -7.39
CA LEU A 178 -6.69 7.83 -7.82
C LEU A 178 -6.62 6.32 -7.60
N HIS A 179 -5.53 5.68 -8.05
CA HIS A 179 -5.37 4.23 -7.88
C HIS A 179 -5.20 3.85 -6.42
N GLN A 180 -4.52 4.67 -5.60
CA GLN A 180 -4.41 4.44 -4.15
C GLN A 180 -5.78 4.45 -3.49
N ARG A 181 -6.61 5.49 -3.74
CA ARG A 181 -7.97 5.56 -3.19
C ARG A 181 -8.84 4.38 -3.61
N LYS A 182 -8.75 3.96 -4.86
CA LYS A 182 -9.50 2.78 -5.35
C LYS A 182 -9.03 1.49 -4.68
N TYR A 183 -7.72 1.31 -4.53
CA TYR A 183 -7.15 0.17 -3.81
C TYR A 183 -7.65 0.12 -2.36
N ASP A 184 -7.53 1.23 -1.63
CA ASP A 184 -7.96 1.31 -0.23
C ASP A 184 -9.47 1.06 -0.08
N SER A 185 -10.28 1.61 -0.99
CA SER A 185 -11.73 1.39 -1.02
C SER A 185 -12.08 -0.08 -1.26
N LEU A 186 -11.43 -0.74 -2.23
CA LEU A 186 -11.67 -2.16 -2.53
C LEU A 186 -11.26 -3.08 -1.38
N VAL A 187 -10.14 -2.79 -0.73
CA VAL A 187 -9.69 -3.53 0.47
C VAL A 187 -10.72 -3.40 1.61
N ASN A 188 -11.24 -2.19 1.84
CA ASN A 188 -12.26 -1.95 2.86
C ASN A 188 -13.59 -2.65 2.50
N VAL A 189 -14.00 -2.61 1.23
CA VAL A 189 -15.20 -3.34 0.75
C VAL A 189 -15.01 -4.83 0.97
N LYS A 190 -13.87 -5.42 0.56
CA LYS A 190 -13.60 -6.84 0.79
C LYS A 190 -13.71 -7.22 2.25
N LYS A 191 -13.08 -6.43 3.14
CA LYS A 191 -13.15 -6.66 4.59
C LYS A 191 -14.59 -6.63 5.10
N ALA A 192 -15.37 -5.61 4.74
CA ALA A 192 -16.75 -5.47 5.17
C ALA A 192 -17.64 -6.61 4.63
N MET A 193 -17.42 -7.07 3.38
CA MET A 193 -18.18 -8.19 2.81
C MET A 193 -17.81 -9.52 3.48
N LEU A 194 -16.54 -9.79 3.79
CA LEU A 194 -16.13 -10.97 4.57
C LEU A 194 -16.77 -10.97 5.98
N GLU A 195 -16.99 -9.81 6.56
CA GLU A 195 -17.67 -9.70 7.86
C GLU A 195 -19.18 -9.87 7.79
N LYS A 196 -19.83 -9.55 6.64
CA LYS A 196 -21.27 -9.44 6.53
C LYS A 196 -21.93 -10.49 5.66
N MET A 197 -21.20 -11.13 4.75
CA MET A 197 -21.71 -12.16 3.86
C MET A 197 -21.59 -13.59 4.42
N PHE A 198 -21.07 -13.73 5.63
CA PHE A 198 -20.99 -15.00 6.35
C PHE A 198 -21.76 -14.90 7.68
N PRO A 199 -22.55 -15.94 8.05
CA PRO A 199 -23.25 -15.99 9.33
C PRO A 199 -22.27 -15.92 10.51
N LYS A 200 -22.71 -15.35 11.62
CA LYS A 200 -21.92 -15.18 12.85
C LYS A 200 -22.70 -15.66 14.07
N ASN A 201 -21.95 -16.00 15.12
CA ASN A 201 -22.51 -16.28 16.44
C ASN A 201 -23.61 -17.36 16.45
N GLY A 202 -23.51 -18.38 15.56
CA GLY A 202 -24.48 -19.45 15.46
C GLY A 202 -25.74 -19.10 14.64
N GLU A 203 -25.77 -17.96 13.97
CA GLU A 203 -26.78 -17.63 12.98
C GLU A 203 -26.60 -18.50 11.73
N THR A 204 -27.68 -18.70 10.97
CA THR A 204 -27.69 -19.48 9.72
C THR A 204 -27.95 -18.60 8.49
N VAL A 205 -28.09 -17.29 8.68
CA VAL A 205 -28.36 -16.33 7.62
C VAL A 205 -27.37 -15.16 7.76
N PRO A 206 -26.62 -14.78 6.70
CA PRO A 206 -25.71 -13.65 6.75
C PRO A 206 -26.46 -12.30 6.71
N GLU A 207 -25.82 -11.24 7.19
CA GLU A 207 -26.35 -9.86 7.18
C GLU A 207 -26.55 -9.32 5.74
N ILE A 208 -25.62 -9.65 4.85
CA ILE A 208 -25.68 -9.27 3.43
C ILE A 208 -25.69 -10.54 2.58
N ARG A 209 -26.62 -10.60 1.62
CA ARG A 209 -26.81 -11.75 0.76
C ARG A 209 -27.18 -11.32 -0.65
N PHE A 210 -26.84 -12.12 -1.64
CA PHE A 210 -27.28 -11.88 -3.01
C PHE A 210 -28.81 -12.07 -3.13
N LYS A 211 -29.43 -11.25 -3.98
CA LYS A 211 -30.86 -11.34 -4.24
C LYS A 211 -31.20 -12.70 -4.86
N GLY A 212 -32.22 -13.34 -4.31
CA GLY A 212 -32.73 -14.63 -4.80
C GLY A 212 -32.39 -15.83 -3.89
N PHE A 213 -31.42 -15.67 -2.97
CA PHE A 213 -31.11 -16.70 -1.98
C PHE A 213 -31.78 -16.38 -0.65
N THR A 214 -32.65 -17.27 -0.15
CA THR A 214 -33.46 -17.05 1.06
C THR A 214 -33.30 -18.17 2.10
N ASP A 215 -32.91 -19.36 1.68
CA ASP A 215 -32.86 -20.54 2.55
C ASP A 215 -31.75 -20.40 3.60
N ALA A 216 -31.97 -20.87 4.81
CA ALA A 216 -30.96 -20.90 5.85
C ALA A 216 -29.78 -21.76 5.42
N TRP A 217 -28.57 -21.34 5.80
CA TRP A 217 -27.35 -22.11 5.54
C TRP A 217 -27.34 -23.34 6.44
N GLU A 218 -26.88 -24.46 5.90
CA GLU A 218 -26.77 -25.73 6.63
C GLU A 218 -25.45 -25.78 7.38
N GLN A 219 -25.46 -26.09 8.66
CA GLN A 219 -24.26 -26.29 9.45
C GLN A 219 -23.75 -27.73 9.30
N ARG A 220 -22.54 -27.91 8.80
CA ARG A 220 -21.88 -29.20 8.57
C ARG A 220 -20.45 -29.20 9.10
N LYS A 221 -20.02 -30.33 9.65
CA LYS A 221 -18.58 -30.49 9.96
C LYS A 221 -17.75 -30.63 8.71
N LEU A 222 -16.54 -30.09 8.69
CA LEU A 222 -15.62 -30.24 7.56
C LEU A 222 -15.43 -31.73 7.18
N GLY A 223 -15.27 -32.63 8.16
CA GLY A 223 -15.09 -34.06 7.91
C GLY A 223 -16.30 -34.78 7.29
N GLU A 224 -17.48 -34.14 7.25
CA GLU A 224 -18.66 -34.71 6.56
C GLU A 224 -18.66 -34.41 5.06
N ILE A 225 -17.94 -33.38 4.64
CA ILE A 225 -17.89 -32.91 3.24
C ILE A 225 -16.48 -33.04 2.62
N ALA A 226 -15.46 -33.27 3.44
CA ALA A 226 -14.09 -33.38 2.99
C ALA A 226 -13.57 -34.80 2.98
N THR A 227 -12.79 -35.13 1.98
CA THR A 227 -12.04 -36.39 1.88
C THR A 227 -10.55 -36.07 1.87
N GLU A 228 -9.79 -36.66 2.80
CA GLU A 228 -8.35 -36.44 2.90
C GLU A 228 -7.61 -36.88 1.64
N VAL A 229 -6.67 -36.09 1.20
CA VAL A 229 -5.81 -36.35 0.03
C VAL A 229 -4.39 -36.62 0.50
N ASN A 230 -3.95 -37.86 0.36
CA ASN A 230 -2.60 -38.33 0.70
C ASN A 230 -1.85 -38.87 -0.54
N ARG A 231 -2.30 -38.48 -1.74
CA ARG A 231 -1.73 -38.90 -3.02
C ARG A 231 -0.31 -38.32 -3.13
N ASN A 232 0.65 -39.17 -3.47
CA ASN A 232 2.01 -38.76 -3.71
C ASN A 232 2.53 -39.35 -5.04
N ASP A 233 3.31 -38.57 -5.77
CA ASP A 233 3.99 -39.02 -6.99
C ASP A 233 5.42 -38.43 -6.97
N PRO A 234 6.42 -39.27 -6.58
CA PRO A 234 7.81 -38.86 -6.52
C PRO A 234 8.41 -38.46 -7.88
N GLU A 235 7.86 -39.00 -8.98
CA GLU A 235 8.33 -38.74 -10.36
C GLU A 235 7.60 -37.56 -11.01
N SER A 236 6.61 -36.97 -10.34
CA SER A 236 5.85 -35.84 -10.86
C SER A 236 6.75 -34.62 -11.13
N ILE A 237 6.54 -34.00 -12.30
CA ILE A 237 7.16 -32.73 -12.70
C ILE A 237 6.33 -31.50 -12.30
N ALA A 238 5.24 -31.69 -11.59
CA ALA A 238 4.38 -30.60 -11.12
C ALA A 238 5.17 -29.56 -10.30
N PRO A 239 4.80 -28.27 -10.37
CA PRO A 239 5.49 -27.23 -9.63
C PRO A 239 5.46 -27.49 -8.13
N ILE A 240 6.54 -27.13 -7.45
CA ILE A 240 6.62 -27.22 -5.99
C ILE A 240 6.06 -25.92 -5.42
N MET A 241 4.94 -26.03 -4.70
CA MET A 241 4.24 -24.88 -4.15
C MET A 241 4.18 -24.92 -2.63
N MET A 242 3.96 -23.76 -2.06
CA MET A 242 3.75 -23.57 -0.63
C MET A 242 2.64 -22.54 -0.39
N ILE A 243 2.01 -22.60 0.78
CA ILE A 243 0.99 -21.62 1.16
C ILE A 243 1.63 -20.51 1.98
N THR A 244 1.35 -19.27 1.57
CA THR A 244 1.61 -18.05 2.35
C THR A 244 0.33 -17.49 2.91
N ALA A 245 0.41 -16.83 4.07
CA ALA A 245 -0.75 -16.29 4.76
C ALA A 245 -1.53 -15.23 3.96
N ASN A 246 -0.88 -14.54 3.01
CA ASN A 246 -1.47 -13.45 2.23
C ASN A 246 -1.90 -13.84 0.82
N ASN A 247 -1.09 -14.67 0.14
CA ASN A 247 -1.21 -14.87 -1.30
C ASN A 247 -1.66 -16.29 -1.66
N GLY A 248 -2.00 -17.11 -0.66
CA GLY A 248 -2.32 -18.51 -0.89
C GLY A 248 -1.13 -19.28 -1.46
N PHE A 249 -1.38 -20.09 -2.49
CA PHE A 249 -0.35 -20.86 -3.16
C PHE A 249 0.60 -20.00 -3.98
N ILE A 250 1.91 -20.14 -3.71
CA ILE A 250 2.99 -19.56 -4.49
C ILE A 250 4.02 -20.64 -4.81
N GLU A 251 4.79 -20.49 -5.88
CA GLU A 251 5.91 -21.37 -6.13
C GLU A 251 6.99 -21.19 -5.06
N GLN A 252 7.57 -22.30 -4.61
CA GLN A 252 8.60 -22.27 -3.58
C GLN A 252 9.86 -21.49 -4.02
N SER A 253 10.14 -21.49 -5.33
CA SER A 253 11.19 -20.71 -5.99
C SER A 253 11.03 -19.19 -5.86
N GLU A 254 9.80 -18.68 -5.69
CA GLU A 254 9.58 -17.25 -5.49
C GLU A 254 10.06 -16.76 -4.10
N ARG A 255 10.16 -17.65 -3.14
CA ARG A 255 10.55 -17.33 -1.76
C ARG A 255 11.96 -17.77 -1.39
N TYR A 256 12.43 -18.87 -1.95
CA TYR A 256 13.72 -19.46 -1.62
C TYR A 256 14.57 -19.61 -2.88
N ALA A 257 15.81 -19.10 -2.84
CA ALA A 257 16.77 -19.17 -3.95
C ALA A 257 17.19 -20.62 -4.30
N PHE A 258 16.96 -21.57 -3.39
CA PHE A 258 17.29 -23.00 -3.59
C PHE A 258 16.11 -23.86 -3.09
N ASN A 259 15.93 -24.99 -3.77
CA ASN A 259 14.98 -26.01 -3.31
C ASN A 259 15.57 -26.72 -2.08
N ASN A 260 15.07 -26.37 -0.90
CA ASN A 260 15.54 -26.95 0.35
C ASN A 260 14.86 -28.28 0.70
N ALA A 261 13.96 -28.80 -0.16
CA ALA A 261 13.20 -30.01 0.15
C ALA A 261 14.02 -31.29 0.14
N GLY A 262 15.10 -31.37 -0.68
CA GLY A 262 15.98 -32.54 -0.74
C GLY A 262 15.22 -33.87 -0.87
N GLU A 263 15.59 -34.89 -0.08
CA GLU A 263 14.90 -36.20 -0.03
C GLU A 263 13.43 -36.09 0.44
N SER A 264 13.07 -35.05 1.17
CA SER A 264 11.68 -34.83 1.62
C SER A 264 10.71 -34.59 0.47
N LEU A 265 11.22 -34.18 -0.71
CA LEU A 265 10.41 -33.96 -1.90
C LEU A 265 9.67 -35.24 -2.36
N LYS A 266 10.24 -36.42 -2.09
CA LYS A 266 9.62 -37.70 -2.39
C LYS A 266 8.34 -37.96 -1.57
N LYS A 267 8.14 -37.25 -0.47
CA LYS A 267 6.97 -37.36 0.41
C LYS A 267 5.93 -36.30 0.14
N TYR A 268 6.19 -35.35 -0.77
CA TYR A 268 5.25 -34.25 -1.06
C TYR A 268 3.94 -34.81 -1.63
N ILE A 269 2.85 -34.19 -1.21
CA ILE A 269 1.51 -34.53 -1.68
C ILE A 269 1.31 -33.92 -3.06
N LEU A 270 0.80 -34.71 -4.00
CA LEU A 270 0.34 -34.23 -5.30
C LEU A 270 -1.09 -33.77 -5.15
N LEU A 271 -1.28 -32.45 -5.14
CA LEU A 271 -2.57 -31.78 -5.07
C LEU A 271 -3.06 -31.48 -6.48
N GLU A 272 -4.33 -31.68 -6.75
CA GLU A 272 -4.98 -31.35 -8.02
C GLU A 272 -5.81 -30.07 -7.91
N ARG A 273 -6.11 -29.46 -9.06
CA ARG A 273 -6.95 -28.25 -9.13
C ARG A 273 -8.29 -28.46 -8.43
N GLY A 274 -8.69 -27.52 -7.58
CA GLY A 274 -9.91 -27.58 -6.78
C GLY A 274 -9.73 -28.27 -5.42
N GLU A 275 -8.61 -28.96 -5.18
CA GLU A 275 -8.32 -29.50 -3.85
C GLU A 275 -7.72 -28.41 -2.96
N LEU A 276 -7.88 -28.55 -1.65
CA LEU A 276 -7.46 -27.60 -0.64
C LEU A 276 -6.28 -28.13 0.16
N ALA A 277 -5.47 -27.20 0.67
CA ALA A 277 -4.47 -27.52 1.66
C ALA A 277 -4.51 -26.52 2.83
N TYR A 278 -4.47 -27.04 4.04
CA TYR A 278 -4.34 -26.28 5.27
C TYR A 278 -2.89 -26.31 5.74
N ASN A 279 -2.26 -25.14 5.70
CA ASN A 279 -0.96 -24.90 6.31
C ASN A 279 -1.16 -24.47 7.77
N HIS A 280 -0.88 -25.33 8.71
CA HIS A 280 -0.99 -25.07 10.14
C HIS A 280 0.21 -24.29 10.73
N GLY A 281 1.00 -23.64 9.89
CA GLY A 281 2.04 -22.69 10.33
C GLY A 281 1.43 -21.39 10.86
N ALA A 282 1.70 -21.09 12.14
CA ALA A 282 1.24 -19.86 12.76
C ALA A 282 1.99 -18.64 12.21
N SER A 283 1.27 -17.55 11.96
CA SER A 283 1.84 -16.28 11.56
C SER A 283 1.13 -15.12 12.27
N LYS A 284 1.75 -13.94 12.26
CA LYS A 284 1.14 -12.74 12.84
C LYS A 284 -0.21 -12.39 12.22
N LEU A 285 -0.39 -12.69 10.92
CA LEU A 285 -1.62 -12.42 10.18
C LEU A 285 -2.64 -13.55 10.30
N ARG A 286 -2.18 -14.81 10.42
CA ARG A 286 -2.99 -16.03 10.52
C ARG A 286 -2.48 -16.85 11.70
N PRO A 287 -2.93 -16.52 12.92
CA PRO A 287 -2.42 -17.17 14.14
C PRO A 287 -2.73 -18.67 14.21
N TYR A 288 -3.80 -19.10 13.52
CA TYR A 288 -4.28 -20.48 13.49
C TYR A 288 -4.13 -21.14 12.12
N GLY A 289 -3.09 -20.74 11.36
CA GLY A 289 -2.85 -21.30 10.03
C GLY A 289 -3.73 -20.68 8.93
N SER A 290 -3.68 -21.27 7.75
CA SER A 290 -4.46 -20.81 6.60
C SER A 290 -4.75 -21.95 5.63
N CYS A 291 -5.94 -21.95 5.03
CA CYS A 291 -6.40 -22.94 4.07
C CYS A 291 -6.69 -22.28 2.72
N PHE A 292 -6.17 -22.86 1.65
CA PHE A 292 -6.43 -22.35 0.30
C PHE A 292 -6.72 -23.48 -0.68
N ALA A 293 -7.58 -23.20 -1.66
CA ALA A 293 -7.83 -24.08 -2.80
C ALA A 293 -6.74 -23.85 -3.88
N LEU A 294 -6.30 -24.91 -4.52
CA LEU A 294 -5.39 -24.85 -5.66
C LEU A 294 -6.19 -24.49 -6.92
N THR A 295 -6.05 -23.25 -7.40
CA THR A 295 -6.81 -22.74 -8.55
C THR A 295 -5.96 -22.23 -9.69
N ASN A 296 -4.68 -21.97 -9.45
CA ASN A 296 -3.76 -21.31 -10.39
C ASN A 296 -2.94 -22.28 -11.27
N THR A 297 -3.02 -23.58 -11.01
CA THR A 297 -2.36 -24.64 -11.80
C THR A 297 -3.22 -25.92 -11.79
N GLU A 298 -2.97 -26.84 -12.72
CA GLU A 298 -3.71 -28.13 -12.77
C GLU A 298 -3.32 -29.05 -11.62
N ASN A 299 -2.06 -29.05 -11.23
CA ASN A 299 -1.57 -29.82 -10.09
C ASN A 299 -0.36 -29.13 -9.46
N ALA A 300 0.00 -29.50 -8.24
CA ALA A 300 1.18 -29.01 -7.52
C ALA A 300 1.68 -30.04 -6.51
N ARG A 301 2.97 -30.07 -6.27
CA ARG A 301 3.57 -30.81 -5.15
C ARG A 301 3.71 -29.88 -3.95
N ILE A 302 3.12 -30.24 -2.85
CA ILE A 302 3.08 -29.44 -1.63
C ILE A 302 3.64 -30.19 -0.42
N PRO A 303 4.15 -29.47 0.59
CA PRO A 303 4.74 -30.08 1.76
C PRO A 303 3.80 -31.08 2.43
N PHE A 304 4.28 -32.27 2.72
CA PHE A 304 3.53 -33.36 3.36
C PHE A 304 3.03 -33.02 4.78
N VAL A 305 3.53 -31.95 5.36
CA VAL A 305 3.07 -31.45 6.67
C VAL A 305 1.74 -30.69 6.59
N TYR A 306 1.25 -30.36 5.39
CA TYR A 306 -0.06 -29.72 5.24
C TYR A 306 -1.18 -30.76 5.25
N HIS A 307 -2.34 -30.41 5.79
CA HIS A 307 -3.52 -31.23 5.67
C HIS A 307 -4.21 -30.93 4.34
N CYS A 308 -4.24 -31.92 3.46
CA CYS A 308 -4.77 -31.81 2.10
C CYS A 308 -6.08 -32.57 1.97
N PHE A 309 -7.04 -31.98 1.28
CA PHE A 309 -8.37 -32.59 1.14
C PHE A 309 -9.14 -32.06 -0.07
N SER A 310 -10.08 -32.86 -0.57
CA SER A 310 -11.11 -32.47 -1.53
C SER A 310 -12.44 -32.20 -0.80
N VAL A 311 -13.35 -31.44 -1.39
CA VAL A 311 -14.63 -31.05 -0.77
C VAL A 311 -15.85 -31.49 -1.61
N GLY A 312 -15.67 -32.50 -2.46
CA GLY A 312 -16.74 -33.08 -3.29
C GLY A 312 -17.33 -32.03 -4.24
N GLU A 313 -18.65 -31.87 -4.21
CA GLU A 313 -19.39 -30.95 -5.07
C GLU A 313 -19.33 -29.49 -4.60
N ASN A 314 -18.86 -29.24 -3.37
CA ASN A 314 -18.78 -27.88 -2.84
C ASN A 314 -17.76 -27.03 -3.60
N ASP A 315 -18.03 -25.73 -3.66
CA ASP A 315 -17.09 -24.77 -4.25
C ASP A 315 -15.86 -24.59 -3.35
N SER A 316 -14.71 -25.03 -3.83
CA SER A 316 -13.47 -25.07 -3.06
C SER A 316 -12.94 -23.67 -2.69
N GLU A 317 -13.19 -22.66 -3.53
CA GLU A 317 -12.82 -21.27 -3.22
C GLU A 317 -13.73 -20.70 -2.11
N PHE A 318 -15.03 -20.99 -2.15
CA PHE A 318 -15.96 -20.65 -1.06
C PHE A 318 -15.52 -21.29 0.27
N ILE A 319 -15.26 -22.60 0.26
CA ILE A 319 -14.77 -23.32 1.45
C ILE A 319 -13.46 -22.72 1.96
N SER A 320 -12.55 -22.40 1.07
CA SER A 320 -11.30 -21.69 1.42
C SER A 320 -11.54 -20.36 2.12
N ILE A 321 -12.49 -19.56 1.63
CA ILE A 321 -12.85 -18.26 2.23
C ILE A 321 -13.41 -18.47 3.64
N GLU A 322 -14.34 -19.41 3.81
CA GLU A 322 -14.98 -19.69 5.10
C GLU A 322 -13.97 -20.24 6.12
N LEU A 323 -13.12 -21.21 5.72
CA LEU A 323 -12.07 -21.78 6.58
C LEU A 323 -11.04 -20.74 7.05
N ASN A 324 -10.88 -19.64 6.33
CA ASN A 324 -10.07 -18.49 6.73
C ASN A 324 -10.87 -17.40 7.48
N GLY A 325 -12.15 -17.65 7.77
CA GLY A 325 -13.03 -16.72 8.46
C GLY A 325 -12.82 -16.67 9.98
N SER A 326 -13.34 -15.62 10.61
CA SER A 326 -13.19 -15.41 12.07
C SER A 326 -13.92 -16.44 12.92
N GLU A 327 -15.00 -17.06 12.40
CA GLU A 327 -15.73 -18.13 13.10
C GLU A 327 -14.87 -19.39 13.22
N ILE A 328 -14.21 -19.77 12.14
CA ILE A 328 -13.30 -20.93 12.13
C ILE A 328 -12.06 -20.64 12.99
N GLU A 329 -11.50 -19.42 12.91
CA GLU A 329 -10.41 -19.02 13.79
C GLU A 329 -10.78 -19.18 15.29
N ARG A 330 -12.02 -18.83 15.66
CA ARG A 330 -12.55 -18.99 17.02
C ARG A 330 -12.66 -20.45 17.43
N GLN A 331 -13.07 -21.34 16.51
CA GLN A 331 -13.13 -22.78 16.73
C GLN A 331 -11.72 -23.36 16.88
N LEU A 332 -10.80 -23.05 15.96
CA LEU A 332 -9.42 -23.50 16.00
C LEU A 332 -8.70 -23.09 17.28
N ARG A 333 -8.96 -21.89 17.79
CA ARG A 333 -8.43 -21.42 19.07
C ARG A 333 -8.78 -22.31 20.25
N ARG A 334 -9.91 -23.04 20.19
CA ARG A 334 -10.33 -23.97 21.25
C ARG A 334 -9.74 -25.37 21.05
N ILE A 335 -9.50 -25.76 19.80
CA ILE A 335 -8.99 -27.06 19.41
C ILE A 335 -7.48 -27.15 19.58
N VAL A 336 -6.76 -26.09 19.13
CA VAL A 336 -5.30 -26.08 19.19
C VAL A 336 -4.86 -26.02 20.65
N SER A 337 -4.32 -27.13 21.12
CA SER A 337 -3.72 -27.23 22.46
C SER A 337 -2.51 -26.29 22.58
N SER A 338 -2.33 -25.67 23.74
CA SER A 338 -1.33 -24.65 24.01
C SER A 338 0.09 -25.08 23.62
N GLY A 339 0.67 -24.39 22.65
CA GLY A 339 2.08 -24.46 22.29
C GLY A 339 2.30 -24.75 20.81
N ALA A 340 2.72 -23.71 20.07
CA ALA A 340 3.37 -23.95 18.78
C ALA A 340 4.61 -24.84 19.03
N ARG A 341 4.81 -25.83 18.16
CA ARG A 341 6.04 -26.62 18.16
C ARG A 341 7.26 -25.70 17.95
N MET A 342 8.44 -26.17 18.29
CA MET A 342 9.69 -25.40 18.06
C MET A 342 9.90 -25.02 16.59
N ASP A 343 9.23 -25.72 15.65
CA ASP A 343 9.21 -25.45 14.20
C ASP A 343 8.18 -24.39 13.76
N GLY A 344 7.40 -23.83 14.71
CA GLY A 344 6.36 -22.82 14.44
C GLY A 344 5.04 -23.38 13.89
N LEU A 345 4.90 -24.72 13.82
CA LEU A 345 3.66 -25.38 13.43
C LEU A 345 2.72 -25.54 14.63
N LEU A 346 1.44 -25.36 14.42
CA LEU A 346 0.41 -25.65 15.40
C LEU A 346 0.28 -27.17 15.59
N ASN A 347 0.04 -27.59 16.81
CA ASN A 347 -0.22 -29.00 17.10
C ASN A 347 -1.73 -29.26 16.91
N ILE A 348 -2.09 -29.65 15.70
CA ILE A 348 -3.44 -30.00 15.28
C ILE A 348 -3.37 -31.13 14.26
N SER A 349 -4.09 -32.22 14.47
CA SER A 349 -4.20 -33.32 13.51
C SER A 349 -5.27 -33.02 12.45
N TYR A 350 -5.31 -33.80 11.35
CA TYR A 350 -6.36 -33.67 10.36
C TYR A 350 -7.74 -34.00 10.96
N GLU A 351 -7.82 -35.04 11.80
CA GLU A 351 -9.05 -35.42 12.49
C GLU A 351 -9.58 -34.27 13.37
N GLU A 352 -8.70 -33.60 14.12
CA GLU A 352 -9.07 -32.44 14.93
C GLU A 352 -9.49 -31.26 14.05
N TYR A 353 -8.76 -30.99 12.96
CA TYR A 353 -9.11 -29.93 11.99
C TYR A 353 -10.44 -30.20 11.32
N SER A 354 -10.75 -31.46 11.02
CA SER A 354 -12.01 -31.85 10.35
C SER A 354 -13.26 -31.72 11.25
N THR A 355 -13.09 -31.44 12.55
CA THR A 355 -14.21 -31.20 13.47
C THR A 355 -14.78 -29.78 13.37
N VAL A 356 -14.12 -28.84 12.67
CA VAL A 356 -14.65 -27.49 12.54
C VAL A 356 -15.99 -27.50 11.80
N GLU A 357 -16.88 -26.64 12.25
CA GLU A 357 -18.23 -26.50 11.70
C GLU A 357 -18.28 -25.35 10.71
N LEU A 358 -18.76 -25.63 9.51
CA LEU A 358 -18.94 -24.71 8.39
C LEU A 358 -20.43 -24.40 8.22
N ASN A 359 -20.75 -23.21 7.75
CA ASN A 359 -22.09 -22.84 7.31
C ASN A 359 -22.13 -22.86 5.78
N LEU A 360 -22.94 -23.74 5.21
CA LEU A 360 -22.98 -24.04 3.77
C LEU A 360 -24.30 -23.59 3.17
N PRO A 361 -24.31 -22.62 2.25
CA PRO A 361 -25.46 -22.35 1.39
C PRO A 361 -25.53 -23.36 0.25
N SER A 362 -26.52 -23.19 -0.65
CA SER A 362 -26.58 -23.97 -1.89
C SER A 362 -25.29 -23.76 -2.73
N ILE A 363 -24.99 -24.71 -3.60
CA ILE A 363 -23.79 -24.67 -4.47
C ILE A 363 -23.79 -23.41 -5.34
N GLU A 364 -24.97 -23.02 -5.86
CA GLU A 364 -25.10 -21.81 -6.67
C GLU A 364 -24.75 -20.55 -5.88
N GLU A 365 -25.12 -20.50 -4.60
CA GLU A 365 -24.75 -19.36 -3.74
C GLU A 365 -23.27 -19.40 -3.35
N GLN A 366 -22.69 -20.57 -3.08
CA GLN A 366 -21.26 -20.74 -2.86
C GLN A 366 -20.47 -20.16 -4.05
N GLN A 367 -20.85 -20.55 -5.28
CA GLN A 367 -20.21 -20.06 -6.51
C GLN A 367 -20.39 -18.54 -6.72
N ALA A 368 -21.58 -18.01 -6.38
CA ALA A 368 -21.81 -16.56 -6.46
C ALA A 368 -20.93 -15.78 -5.48
N ILE A 369 -20.75 -16.30 -4.26
CA ILE A 369 -19.90 -15.67 -3.23
C ILE A 369 -18.43 -15.77 -3.60
N SER A 370 -17.93 -16.95 -3.96
CA SER A 370 -16.53 -17.15 -4.36
C SER A 370 -16.18 -16.30 -5.59
N GLY A 371 -17.04 -16.27 -6.61
CA GLY A 371 -16.88 -15.44 -7.80
C GLY A 371 -16.81 -13.94 -7.49
N PHE A 372 -17.63 -13.47 -6.55
CA PHE A 372 -17.57 -12.07 -6.09
C PHE A 372 -16.24 -11.73 -5.44
N PHE A 373 -15.75 -12.57 -4.52
CA PHE A 373 -14.46 -12.34 -3.87
C PHE A 373 -13.30 -12.49 -4.83
N HIS A 374 -13.37 -13.41 -5.78
CA HIS A 374 -12.38 -13.54 -6.86
C HIS A 374 -12.25 -12.27 -7.69
N ILE A 375 -13.38 -11.64 -8.08
CA ILE A 375 -13.40 -10.36 -8.80
C ILE A 375 -12.76 -9.25 -7.94
N LEU A 376 -13.10 -9.17 -6.65
CA LEU A 376 -12.52 -8.19 -5.74
C LEU A 376 -10.99 -8.35 -5.63
N ASP A 377 -10.50 -9.56 -5.47
CA ASP A 377 -9.07 -9.85 -5.38
C ASP A 377 -8.32 -9.53 -6.66
N HIS A 378 -8.92 -9.83 -7.81
CA HIS A 378 -8.40 -9.44 -9.10
C HIS A 378 -8.26 -7.91 -9.24
N LEU A 379 -9.31 -7.16 -8.88
CA LEU A 379 -9.30 -5.69 -8.93
C LEU A 379 -8.28 -5.08 -7.96
N ILE A 380 -8.18 -5.59 -6.72
CA ILE A 380 -7.19 -5.18 -5.73
C ILE A 380 -5.78 -5.36 -6.29
N THR A 381 -5.47 -6.55 -6.80
CA THR A 381 -4.18 -6.89 -7.41
C THR A 381 -3.87 -6.00 -8.61
N LEU A 382 -4.83 -5.75 -9.48
CA LEU A 382 -4.68 -4.88 -10.65
C LEU A 382 -4.32 -3.44 -10.23
N HIS A 383 -5.02 -2.88 -9.24
CA HIS A 383 -4.74 -1.53 -8.74
C HIS A 383 -3.38 -1.46 -8.05
N GLN A 384 -3.00 -2.48 -7.28
CA GLN A 384 -1.69 -2.56 -6.63
C GLN A 384 -0.54 -2.57 -7.65
N ARG A 385 -0.63 -3.42 -8.68
CA ARG A 385 0.37 -3.48 -9.76
C ARG A 385 0.48 -2.16 -10.54
N LYS A 386 -0.65 -1.50 -10.81
CA LYS A 386 -0.68 -0.18 -11.46
C LYS A 386 -0.01 0.89 -10.60
N LEU A 387 -0.28 0.89 -9.29
CA LEU A 387 0.36 1.80 -8.34
C LEU A 387 1.87 1.64 -8.33
N GLU A 388 2.36 0.42 -8.21
CA GLU A 388 3.79 0.14 -8.22
C GLU A 388 4.44 0.60 -9.53
N LYS A 389 3.84 0.27 -10.66
CA LYS A 389 4.32 0.71 -11.98
C LYS A 389 4.38 2.24 -12.08
N LEU A 390 3.33 2.95 -11.66
CA LEU A 390 3.29 4.42 -11.71
C LEU A 390 4.33 5.04 -10.77
N LYS A 391 4.51 4.51 -9.57
CA LYS A 391 5.55 4.95 -8.63
C LYS A 391 6.96 4.75 -9.21
N ASN A 392 7.21 3.61 -9.85
CA ASN A 392 8.50 3.32 -10.50
C ASN A 392 8.75 4.23 -11.71
N ILE A 393 7.74 4.49 -12.55
CA ILE A 393 7.83 5.47 -13.65
C ILE A 393 8.15 6.84 -13.10
N LYS A 394 7.42 7.31 -12.07
CA LYS A 394 7.68 8.62 -11.46
C LYS A 394 9.10 8.72 -10.93
N LYS A 395 9.58 7.71 -10.22
CA LYS A 395 10.95 7.64 -9.70
C LYS A 395 11.98 7.74 -10.83
N SER A 396 11.85 6.91 -11.86
CA SER A 396 12.75 6.91 -13.02
C SER A 396 12.74 8.25 -13.78
N CYS A 397 11.56 8.88 -13.93
CA CYS A 397 11.47 10.20 -14.53
C CYS A 397 12.17 11.27 -13.69
N LEU A 398 12.02 11.26 -12.35
CA LEU A 398 12.74 12.17 -11.46
C LEU A 398 14.25 12.02 -11.58
N GLU A 399 14.76 10.79 -11.65
CA GLU A 399 16.18 10.49 -11.76
C GLU A 399 16.78 10.88 -13.12
N LYS A 400 16.01 10.81 -14.20
CA LYS A 400 16.52 10.96 -15.57
C LYS A 400 16.14 12.26 -16.26
N MET A 401 15.09 12.94 -15.82
CA MET A 401 14.60 14.20 -16.41
C MET A 401 15.12 15.45 -15.69
N PHE A 402 15.82 15.30 -14.57
CA PHE A 402 16.48 16.43 -13.89
C PHE A 402 17.99 16.27 -13.92
N VAL A 403 18.70 17.42 -14.00
CA VAL A 403 20.15 17.51 -14.07
C VAL A 403 20.74 17.78 -12.69
#